data_16da9e018530cbdd14653592e7e04386
#
_entry.id   16da9e018530cbdd14653592e7e04386
#
_cell.length_a   1.000
_cell.length_b   1.000
_cell.length_c   1.000
_cell.angle_alpha   90.00
_cell.angle_beta   90.00
_cell.angle_gamma   90.00
#
_symmetry.space_group_name_H-M   'P 1'
#
loop_
_entity.id
_entity.type
_entity.pdbx_description
1 polymer ?
#
loop_
_entity_poly.entity_id
_entity_poly.type
_entity_poly.pdbx_seq_one_letter_code
_entity_poly.pdbx_strand_id
1 'polypeptide(L)'
;MPSLVGSEMCIRDRLDGAKTNHILLEGYICKKPVYRKTPLGREIADLLLAVNRPYGKSDYIPCICWGRNARYASGFEVGEHVQILGRIQSRDYVKKISETETQTRTAYEVSVSKLECME
;
A
#
# COMPACT_ATOMS: atom_id res chain seq x y z
N MET A 1 1.16 -17.36 22.03
CA MET A 1 1.53 -16.83 22.20
C MET A 1 1.78 -16.73 22.50
N PRO A 2 1.73 -16.63 22.25
CA PRO A 2 2.18 -16.13 22.39
C PRO A 2 2.38 -15.80 22.31
N SER A 3 2.56 -15.57 21.87
CA SER A 3 2.96 -14.98 21.84
C SER A 3 3.14 -14.64 21.79
N LEU A 4 3.30 -14.27 21.58
CA LEU A 4 3.68 -13.70 21.48
C LEU A 4 4.18 -13.73 22.04
N VAL A 5 4.36 -13.85 22.41
CA VAL A 5 4.81 -13.66 22.81
C VAL A 5 5.47 -14.03 22.87
N GLY A 6 5.47 -14.51 22.99
CA GLY A 6 6.42 -14.41 22.99
C GLY A 6 6.88 -14.19 22.39
N SER A 7 6.80 -14.41 22.19
CA SER A 7 7.35 -13.81 21.42
C SER A 7 7.32 -12.51 21.65
N GLU A 8 7.10 -12.08 22.53
CA GLU A 8 7.11 -10.85 22.68
C GLU A 8 8.35 -10.24 22.92
N MET A 9 9.29 -10.75 23.53
CA MET A 9 10.45 -10.15 23.86
C MET A 9 11.41 -10.15 22.80
N CYS A 10 11.47 -11.14 22.05
CA CYS A 10 12.31 -11.16 20.92
C CYS A 10 11.92 -10.09 19.97
N ILE A 11 10.72 -9.69 20.05
CA ILE A 11 10.26 -8.62 19.23
C ILE A 11 10.97 -7.35 19.55
N ARG A 12 11.28 -7.13 20.80
CA ARG A 12 11.95 -5.91 21.15
C ARG A 12 13.30 -5.81 20.48
N ASP A 13 14.04 -6.89 20.43
CA ASP A 13 15.33 -6.86 19.78
C ASP A 13 15.22 -6.57 18.33
N ARG A 14 14.14 -7.04 17.69
CA ARG A 14 13.99 -6.78 16.29
C ARG A 14 13.58 -5.36 16.01
N LEU A 15 12.93 -4.73 16.94
CA LEU A 15 12.53 -3.36 16.76
C LEU A 15 13.69 -2.40 16.91
N ASP A 16 14.70 -2.81 17.65
CA ASP A 16 15.83 -1.97 17.87
C ASP A 16 16.65 -1.85 16.60
N GLY A 17 16.65 -0.68 15.99
CA GLY A 17 17.36 -0.45 14.75
C GLY A 17 16.72 -1.10 13.54
N ALA A 18 15.62 -1.83 13.71
CA ALA A 18 14.96 -2.48 12.62
C ALA A 18 13.80 -1.62 12.12
N LYS A 19 13.31 -1.97 10.96
CA LYS A 19 12.15 -1.27 10.41
C LYS A 19 10.91 -1.81 11.07
N THR A 20 10.15 -0.94 11.70
CA THR A 20 8.96 -1.33 12.42
C THR A 20 7.68 -1.18 11.61
N ASN A 21 7.73 -0.46 10.48
CA ASN A 21 6.59 -0.28 9.63
C ASN A 21 6.87 -0.99 8.31
N HIS A 22 6.41 -2.23 8.20
CA HIS A 22 6.81 -3.12 7.13
C HIS A 22 5.64 -4.01 6.79
N ILE A 23 5.26 -4.05 5.55
CA ILE A 23 4.14 -4.88 5.14
C ILE A 23 4.45 -5.60 3.84
N LEU A 24 4.07 -6.85 3.77
CA LEU A 24 4.22 -7.65 2.56
C LEU A 24 2.84 -8.09 2.13
N LEU A 25 2.46 -7.75 0.92
CA LEU A 25 1.16 -8.08 0.39
C LEU A 25 1.29 -8.83 -0.92
N GLU A 26 0.38 -9.77 -1.13
CA GLU A 26 0.32 -10.50 -2.37
C GLU A 26 -1.12 -10.52 -2.81
N GLY A 27 -1.41 -10.12 -4.01
CA GLY A 27 -2.76 -10.04 -4.49
C GLY A 27 -2.81 -9.73 -5.98
N TYR A 28 -3.97 -9.27 -6.41
CA TYR A 28 -4.22 -9.05 -7.83
C TYR A 28 -4.55 -7.60 -8.09
N ILE A 29 -4.10 -7.09 -9.24
CA ILE A 29 -4.43 -5.74 -9.65
C ILE A 29 -5.90 -5.75 -10.04
N CYS A 30 -6.73 -5.01 -9.34
CA CYS A 30 -8.15 -4.99 -9.63
C CYS A 30 -8.60 -3.74 -10.37
N LYS A 31 -7.69 -2.79 -10.55
CA LYS A 31 -7.99 -1.58 -11.29
C LYS A 31 -6.72 -1.16 -12.00
N LYS A 32 -6.85 -0.70 -13.22
CA LYS A 32 -5.65 -0.31 -13.98
C LYS A 32 -4.91 0.80 -13.25
N PRO A 33 -3.59 0.65 -13.09
CA PRO A 33 -2.80 1.65 -12.38
C PRO A 33 -2.88 3.00 -13.06
N VAL A 34 -2.92 4.05 -12.25
CA VAL A 34 -2.97 5.42 -12.74
C VAL A 34 -1.60 6.05 -12.54
N TYR A 35 -0.91 6.30 -13.64
CA TYR A 35 0.40 6.92 -13.62
C TYR A 35 0.25 8.42 -13.79
N ARG A 36 0.98 9.16 -13.00
CA ARG A 36 0.97 10.61 -13.12
C ARG A 36 2.32 11.17 -12.68
N LYS A 37 2.60 12.38 -13.08
CA LYS A 37 3.84 13.05 -12.75
C LYS A 37 3.49 14.34 -12.02
N THR A 38 4.11 14.55 -10.87
CA THR A 38 3.83 15.74 -10.09
C THR A 38 4.50 16.95 -10.73
N PRO A 39 4.08 18.18 -10.36
CA PRO A 39 4.74 19.38 -10.88
C PRO A 39 6.22 19.46 -10.56
N LEU A 40 6.64 18.77 -9.51
CA LEU A 40 8.05 18.74 -9.15
C LEU A 40 8.83 17.68 -9.89
N GLY A 41 8.19 16.97 -10.80
CA GLY A 41 8.86 15.97 -11.61
C GLY A 41 8.89 14.58 -11.04
N ARG A 42 8.17 14.33 -9.94
CA ARG A 42 8.12 12.99 -9.35
C ARG A 42 7.11 12.13 -10.07
N GLU A 43 7.49 10.89 -10.30
CA GLU A 43 6.58 9.93 -10.93
C GLU A 43 5.84 9.16 -9.84
N ILE A 44 4.54 9.05 -10.00
CA ILE A 44 3.67 8.38 -9.03
C ILE A 44 2.72 7.48 -9.79
N ALA A 45 2.46 6.30 -9.23
CA ALA A 45 1.43 5.42 -9.75
C ALA A 45 0.55 4.94 -8.61
N ASP A 46 -0.74 5.07 -8.80
CA ASP A 46 -1.71 4.61 -7.81
C ASP A 46 -2.23 3.25 -8.25
N LEU A 47 -2.24 2.30 -7.32
CA LEU A 47 -2.71 0.94 -7.57
C LEU A 47 -3.81 0.61 -6.59
N LEU A 48 -4.70 -0.29 -6.99
CA LEU A 48 -5.64 -0.88 -6.06
C LEU A 48 -5.41 -2.37 -6.09
N LEU A 49 -4.98 -2.91 -4.97
CA LEU A 49 -4.61 -4.31 -4.85
C LEU A 49 -5.71 -5.09 -4.16
N ALA A 50 -6.17 -6.15 -4.78
CA ALA A 50 -7.17 -7.02 -4.18
C ALA A 50 -6.45 -8.18 -3.50
N VAL A 51 -6.55 -8.23 -2.18
CA VAL A 51 -5.95 -9.28 -1.37
C VAL A 51 -7.06 -10.19 -0.87
N ASN A 52 -6.99 -11.45 -1.22
CA ASN A 52 -8.03 -12.40 -0.85
C ASN A 52 -7.86 -12.91 0.56
N ARG A 53 -8.96 -12.96 1.29
CA ARG A 53 -8.97 -13.55 2.61
C ARG A 53 -9.35 -15.02 2.51
N PRO A 54 -8.99 -15.82 3.52
CA PRO A 54 -9.31 -17.24 3.49
C PRO A 54 -10.81 -17.56 3.40
N TYR A 55 -11.65 -16.61 3.79
CA TYR A 55 -13.08 -16.86 3.85
C TYR A 55 -13.85 -16.38 2.62
N GLY A 56 -13.17 -16.19 1.52
CA GLY A 56 -13.84 -15.79 0.30
C GLY A 56 -14.10 -14.31 0.17
N LYS A 57 -13.59 -13.52 1.08
CA LYS A 57 -13.72 -12.07 1.01
C LYS A 57 -12.40 -11.48 0.54
N SER A 58 -12.47 -10.29 -0.02
CA SER A 58 -11.28 -9.60 -0.50
C SER A 58 -11.18 -8.24 0.14
N ASP A 59 -9.94 -7.83 0.39
CA ASP A 59 -9.67 -6.48 0.85
C ASP A 59 -9.08 -5.72 -0.32
N TYR A 60 -9.53 -4.49 -0.52
CA TYR A 60 -9.01 -3.65 -1.59
C TYR A 60 -8.12 -2.60 -0.95
N ILE A 61 -6.84 -2.72 -1.19
CA ILE A 61 -5.84 -1.92 -0.51
C ILE A 61 -5.21 -0.93 -1.48
N PRO A 62 -5.33 0.38 -1.22
CA PRO A 62 -4.70 1.36 -2.09
C PRO A 62 -3.20 1.38 -1.86
N CYS A 63 -2.44 1.38 -2.93
CA CYS A 63 -1.00 1.39 -2.88
C CYS A 63 -0.48 2.52 -3.74
N ILE A 64 0.63 3.12 -3.34
CA ILE A 64 1.23 4.20 -4.11
C ILE A 64 2.68 3.84 -4.38
N CYS A 65 3.08 3.98 -5.64
CA CYS A 65 4.44 3.72 -6.10
C CYS A 65 5.09 5.02 -6.51
N TRP A 66 6.39 5.09 -6.30
CA TRP A 66 7.16 6.29 -6.59
C TRP A 66 8.32 5.98 -7.52
N GLY A 67 8.63 6.92 -8.40
CA GLY A 67 9.81 6.85 -9.24
C GLY A 67 9.84 5.63 -10.14
N ARG A 68 10.89 4.85 -10.05
CA ARG A 68 11.04 3.67 -10.88
C ARG A 68 9.91 2.67 -10.68
N ASN A 69 9.46 2.51 -9.45
CA ASN A 69 8.36 1.62 -9.17
C ASN A 69 7.07 2.09 -9.85
N ALA A 70 6.86 3.41 -9.93
CA ALA A 70 5.69 3.95 -10.60
C ALA A 70 5.70 3.61 -12.07
N ARG A 71 6.85 3.70 -12.72
CA ARG A 71 6.96 3.34 -14.12
C ARG A 71 6.71 1.86 -14.34
N TYR A 72 7.24 1.03 -13.47
CA TYR A 72 7.04 -0.39 -13.55
C TYR A 72 5.57 -0.75 -13.36
N ALA A 73 4.95 -0.12 -12.35
CA ALA A 73 3.55 -0.39 -12.05
C ALA A 73 2.61 0.06 -13.17
N SER A 74 2.97 1.10 -13.88
CA SER A 74 2.10 1.62 -14.92
C SER A 74 1.91 0.62 -16.07
N GLY A 75 2.77 -0.38 -16.16
CA GLY A 75 2.64 -1.40 -17.18
C GLY A 75 1.79 -2.59 -16.79
N PHE A 76 1.29 -2.62 -15.57
CA PHE A 76 0.49 -3.74 -15.11
C PHE A 76 -0.93 -3.65 -15.66
N GLU A 77 -1.52 -4.82 -15.84
CA GLU A 77 -2.90 -4.91 -16.31
C GLU A 77 -3.79 -5.45 -15.18
N VAL A 78 -5.08 -5.22 -15.32
CA VAL A 78 -6.04 -5.75 -14.36
C VAL A 78 -5.98 -7.27 -14.38
N GLY A 79 -5.93 -7.86 -13.21
CA GLY A 79 -5.87 -9.31 -13.07
C GLY A 79 -4.47 -9.86 -12.89
N GLU A 80 -3.44 -9.03 -12.98
CA GLU A 80 -2.09 -9.52 -12.78
C GLU A 80 -1.83 -9.80 -11.30
N HIS A 81 -1.10 -10.86 -11.04
CA HIS A 81 -0.75 -11.26 -9.68
C HIS A 81 0.58 -10.62 -9.30
N VAL A 82 0.57 -9.84 -8.24
CA VAL A 82 1.76 -9.08 -7.84
C VAL A 82 2.03 -9.25 -6.36
N GLN A 83 3.28 -9.04 -6.00
CA GLN A 83 3.71 -9.04 -4.61
C GLN A 83 4.33 -7.68 -4.32
N ILE A 84 3.89 -7.07 -3.23
CA ILE A 84 4.30 -5.72 -2.87
C ILE A 84 4.91 -5.71 -1.48
N LEU A 85 6.06 -5.08 -1.36
CA LEU A 85 6.71 -4.86 -0.08
C LEU A 85 6.75 -3.36 0.15
N GLY A 86 6.27 -2.91 1.29
CA GLY A 86 6.26 -1.48 1.57
C GLY A 86 5.93 -1.19 3.01
N ARG A 87 5.34 -0.05 3.23
CA ARG A 87 4.95 0.37 4.57
C ARG A 87 3.60 1.05 4.50
N ILE A 88 2.90 1.05 5.62
CA ILE A 88 1.61 1.71 5.71
C ILE A 88 1.86 3.17 6.11
N GLN A 89 1.19 4.08 5.44
CA GLN A 89 1.25 5.48 5.79
C GLN A 89 -0.15 6.06 5.79
N SER A 90 -0.34 7.12 6.56
CA SER A 90 -1.61 7.81 6.60
C SER A 90 -1.47 9.14 5.89
N ARG A 91 -2.56 9.59 5.34
CA ARG A 91 -2.60 10.88 4.67
C ARG A 91 -3.92 11.54 5.00
N ASP A 92 -3.85 12.78 5.45
CA ASP A 92 -5.04 13.52 5.74
C ASP A 92 -5.52 14.22 4.48
N TYR A 93 -6.82 14.23 4.30
CA TYR A 93 -7.41 14.93 3.17
C TYR A 93 -8.70 15.58 3.61
N VAL A 94 -9.11 16.60 2.89
CA VAL A 94 -10.30 17.35 3.22
C VAL A 94 -11.41 16.91 2.27
N LYS A 95 -12.51 16.44 2.85
CA LYS A 95 -13.66 16.04 2.08
C LYS A 95 -14.72 17.13 2.20
N LYS A 96 -15.22 17.60 1.08
CA LYS A 96 -16.26 18.59 1.08
C LYS A 96 -17.60 17.88 1.26
N ILE A 97 -18.28 18.21 2.35
CA ILE A 97 -19.56 17.59 2.66
C ILE A 97 -20.68 18.42 2.07
N SER A 98 -20.55 19.75 2.16
CA SER A 98 -21.52 20.65 1.59
C SER A 98 -20.79 21.91 1.16
N GLU A 99 -21.48 22.87 0.62
CA GLU A 99 -20.85 24.10 0.16
C GLU A 99 -20.17 24.86 1.29
N THR A 100 -20.65 24.71 2.49
CA THR A 100 -20.12 25.44 3.63
C THR A 100 -19.41 24.57 4.64
N GLU A 101 -19.44 23.25 4.47
CA GLU A 101 -18.81 22.34 5.41
C GLU A 101 -17.79 21.46 4.80
N THR A 102 -16.66 21.32 5.46
CA THR A 102 -15.62 20.38 5.05
C THR A 102 -15.25 19.54 6.26
N GLN A 103 -14.74 18.34 6.00
CA GLN A 103 -14.34 17.45 7.05
C GLN A 103 -12.97 16.89 6.71
N THR A 104 -12.06 16.93 7.67
CA THR A 104 -10.74 16.34 7.49
C THR A 104 -10.84 14.87 7.83
N ARG A 105 -10.36 14.02 6.92
CA ARG A 105 -10.36 12.58 7.11
C ARG A 105 -8.98 12.04 6.88
N THR A 106 -8.72 10.89 7.47
CA THR A 106 -7.44 10.23 7.32
C THR A 106 -7.62 8.99 6.47
N ALA A 107 -6.79 8.86 5.47
CA ALA A 107 -6.78 7.67 4.62
C ALA A 107 -5.47 6.94 4.84
N TYR A 108 -5.52 5.61 4.77
CA TYR A 108 -4.33 4.79 4.90
C TYR A 108 -4.00 4.16 3.57
N GLU A 109 -2.74 4.13 3.23
CA GLU A 109 -2.29 3.55 1.98
C GLU A 109 -0.95 2.88 2.18
N VAL A 110 -0.56 2.04 1.25
CA VAL A 110 0.73 1.36 1.31
C VAL A 110 1.68 2.07 0.37
N SER A 111 2.79 2.55 0.93
CA SER A 111 3.85 3.16 0.13
C SER A 111 4.77 2.03 -0.30
N VAL A 112 4.85 1.78 -1.60
CA VAL A 112 5.55 0.61 -2.12
C VAL A 112 7.04 0.85 -2.21
N SER A 113 7.81 -0.05 -1.60
CA SER A 113 9.26 -0.02 -1.69
C SER A 113 9.75 -0.96 -2.77
N LYS A 114 9.08 -2.11 -2.90
CA LYS A 114 9.45 -3.11 -3.89
C LYS A 114 8.20 -3.76 -4.45
N LEU A 115 8.20 -4.01 -5.74
CA LEU A 115 7.03 -4.51 -6.43
C LEU A 115 7.48 -5.55 -7.44
N GLU A 116 6.86 -6.72 -7.42
CA GLU A 116 7.20 -7.80 -8.32
C GLU A 116 5.96 -8.44 -8.90
N CYS A 117 6.01 -8.77 -10.19
CA CYS A 117 4.94 -9.52 -10.83
C CYS A 117 5.17 -11.00 -10.54
N MET A 118 4.14 -11.68 -10.06
CA MET A 118 4.20 -13.09 -9.76
C MET A 118 3.51 -13.86 -10.87
N GLU A 119 4.02 -15.01 -11.20
CA GLU A 119 3.39 -15.82 -12.24
C GLU A 119 2.94 -17.15 -11.79
#